data_c4cc19be9eec082f6d4a726000131f0a
#
_entry.id   c4cc19be9eec082f6d4a726000131f0a
#
_cell.length_a   1.000
_cell.length_b   1.000
_cell.length_c   1.000
_cell.angle_alpha   90.00
_cell.angle_beta   90.00
_cell.angle_gamma   90.00
#
_symmetry.space_group_name_H-M   'P 1'
#
loop_
_entity.id
_entity.type
_entity.pdbx_description
1 polymer ?
#
loop_
_entity_poly.entity_id
_entity_poly.type
_entity_poly.pdbx_seq_one_letter_code
_entity_poly.pdbx_strand_id
1 'polypeptide(L)'
;MVQVASPVKPIRLEPSDPNVPRSTACHPTVSTFSSPDLRTVFTCVLPLVTGCLLGQLLPNVTQIPGLRMHVLWLPGPLLLGWLLCVPHSAWRTCVLSACAGTLLGALLIPDTAVARLLASLGEVALVVGVAALLLRWRGERAVLEGYREIMLFMLLGCVALPACSAAWQLLVRGSGAGALPHADLLAAALCSSVSYLLIVPAVVSMERLVRSPERRHGWHWRSIALAVTLLGALGLFWRVDWDHAAITPLLALAPIPLLVWALIMFGVSGASLGMLAVAVLGMQLGLEGLGPFGSDPPSHDLVPAQAWTLGTGFALLFLGALSEQKLSNHLQLQQAYRRLGEVTGRMLVVQEEERTRIARDPHDDVNQSLAAISIRLSALRHQVGQQARGTVVELQEQLLSVSNDIRSISHELHPSILRFTGLASALDAFCIKRNARGALRLRCRIEQTPRLRDDQELSVFRIVQEALNNVDRHAQASVADVLVSVRGAHLLLRVDDDGRGMPVPGRLPAAPGLGMISMEERARLLGGTLAVGRSPLGGTRIEVRFALDPDADVAADP
;
A
#
# COMPACT_ATOMS: atom_id res chain seq x y z
N MET A 1 36.53 19.94 40.97
CA MET A 1 37.38 20.52 39.91
C MET A 1 36.95 19.87 38.59
N VAL A 2 36.19 20.59 37.82
CA VAL A 2 35.59 20.17 36.53
C VAL A 2 36.58 20.58 35.45
N GLN A 3 37.07 19.65 34.66
CA GLN A 3 37.96 19.95 33.53
C GLN A 3 37.13 19.93 32.23
N VAL A 4 37.07 21.07 31.60
CA VAL A 4 36.34 21.45 30.42
C VAL A 4 36.97 20.79 29.19
N ALA A 5 36.18 20.09 28.37
CA ALA A 5 36.57 19.52 27.10
C ALA A 5 36.77 20.61 26.02
N SER A 6 37.83 20.47 25.24
CA SER A 6 38.24 21.34 24.14
C SER A 6 37.30 21.19 22.91
N PRO A 7 37.12 22.26 22.11
CA PRO A 7 36.21 22.23 20.97
C PRO A 7 36.78 21.50 19.75
N VAL A 8 35.91 20.74 19.10
CA VAL A 8 36.14 20.01 17.85
C VAL A 8 36.37 21.01 16.71
N LYS A 9 37.43 20.79 15.92
CA LYS A 9 37.77 21.56 14.72
C LYS A 9 36.71 21.37 13.63
N PRO A 10 36.34 22.43 12.90
CA PRO A 10 35.42 22.30 11.77
C PRO A 10 36.09 21.62 10.56
N ILE A 11 35.36 20.70 9.96
CA ILE A 11 35.70 20.03 8.70
C ILE A 11 35.66 21.06 7.56
N ARG A 12 36.80 21.27 6.89
CA ARG A 12 36.86 22.06 5.64
C ARG A 12 36.19 21.25 4.53
N LEU A 13 35.14 21.81 3.95
CA LEU A 13 34.55 21.34 2.70
C LEU A 13 35.43 21.81 1.53
N GLU A 14 35.89 20.88 0.71
CA GLU A 14 36.55 21.16 -0.56
C GLU A 14 35.57 21.76 -1.58
N PRO A 15 36.06 22.55 -2.56
CA PRO A 15 35.21 23.29 -3.47
C PRO A 15 34.52 22.33 -4.47
N SER A 16 33.22 22.50 -4.62
CA SER A 16 32.32 21.77 -5.50
C SER A 16 32.69 21.88 -6.97
N ASP A 17 32.67 20.74 -7.66
CA ASP A 17 32.78 20.50 -9.08
C ASP A 17 31.81 21.39 -9.91
N PRO A 18 32.27 22.12 -10.96
CA PRO A 18 31.45 23.07 -11.72
C PRO A 18 30.40 22.46 -12.67
N ASN A 19 30.29 21.11 -12.74
CA ASN A 19 29.42 20.42 -13.72
C ASN A 19 28.10 19.84 -13.16
N VAL A 20 27.69 20.18 -11.94
CA VAL A 20 26.38 19.81 -11.46
C VAL A 20 25.35 20.87 -11.87
N PRO A 21 24.29 20.54 -12.64
CA PRO A 21 23.27 21.52 -13.00
C PRO A 21 22.56 22.00 -11.74
N ARG A 22 22.69 23.31 -11.47
CA ARG A 22 21.99 24.00 -10.38
C ARG A 22 20.47 23.85 -10.59
N SER A 23 19.79 23.19 -9.65
CA SER A 23 18.33 23.23 -9.57
C SER A 23 17.92 24.71 -9.43
N THR A 24 17.23 25.22 -10.44
CA THR A 24 16.63 26.55 -10.44
C THR A 24 15.62 26.64 -9.30
N ALA A 25 15.94 27.45 -8.30
CA ALA A 25 15.00 27.89 -7.27
C ALA A 25 13.81 28.56 -7.99
N CYS A 26 12.62 27.95 -7.89
CA CYS A 26 11.37 28.58 -8.30
C CYS A 26 11.10 29.80 -7.40
N HIS A 27 11.38 30.99 -7.91
CA HIS A 27 10.79 32.22 -7.41
C HIS A 27 9.27 32.16 -7.71
N PRO A 28 8.38 32.55 -6.79
CA PRO A 28 6.97 32.69 -7.07
C PRO A 28 6.80 33.90 -8.02
N THR A 29 6.69 33.65 -9.31
CA THR A 29 6.25 34.65 -10.28
C THR A 29 4.81 35.00 -9.97
N VAL A 30 4.57 36.27 -9.64
CA VAL A 30 3.25 36.90 -9.60
C VAL A 30 2.60 36.63 -10.97
N SER A 31 1.58 35.77 -11.00
CA SER A 31 0.87 35.41 -12.22
C SER A 31 0.05 36.61 -12.73
N THR A 32 0.56 37.27 -13.73
CA THR A 32 -0.21 38.09 -14.65
C THR A 32 -1.39 37.26 -15.19
N PHE A 33 -2.57 37.88 -15.32
CA PHE A 33 -3.78 37.31 -15.91
C PHE A 33 -3.47 36.69 -17.28
N SER A 34 -3.16 35.41 -17.32
CA SER A 34 -3.10 34.67 -18.57
C SER A 34 -4.53 34.26 -18.96
N SER A 35 -4.92 34.55 -20.20
CA SER A 35 -6.13 34.01 -20.81
C SER A 35 -6.24 32.51 -20.52
N PRO A 36 -7.44 31.99 -20.16
CA PRO A 36 -7.60 30.58 -19.88
C PRO A 36 -7.15 29.76 -21.09
N ASP A 37 -6.28 28.81 -20.84
CA ASP A 37 -5.76 27.91 -21.87
C ASP A 37 -6.92 27.24 -22.60
N LEU A 38 -6.89 27.12 -23.92
CA LEU A 38 -7.94 26.48 -24.73
C LEU A 38 -8.40 25.14 -24.12
N ARG A 39 -7.50 24.39 -23.52
CA ARG A 39 -7.81 23.17 -22.76
C ARG A 39 -8.74 23.44 -21.55
N THR A 40 -8.51 24.49 -20.79
CA THR A 40 -9.35 24.87 -19.64
C THR A 40 -10.75 25.29 -20.08
N VAL A 41 -10.86 25.96 -21.22
CA VAL A 41 -12.16 26.35 -21.79
C VAL A 41 -12.96 25.10 -22.19
N PHE A 42 -12.38 24.18 -22.94
CA PHE A 42 -13.10 22.98 -23.38
C PHE A 42 -13.37 21.97 -22.24
N THR A 43 -12.49 21.85 -21.27
CA THR A 43 -12.65 20.85 -20.21
C THR A 43 -13.50 21.33 -19.04
N CYS A 44 -13.53 22.61 -18.72
CA CYS A 44 -14.25 23.13 -17.55
C CYS A 44 -15.40 24.05 -17.92
N VAL A 45 -15.15 25.05 -18.79
CA VAL A 45 -16.14 26.12 -19.07
C VAL A 45 -17.35 25.57 -19.83
N LEU A 46 -17.08 24.88 -20.94
CA LEU A 46 -18.15 24.38 -21.80
C LEU A 46 -19.09 23.38 -21.09
N PRO A 47 -18.59 22.34 -20.39
CA PRO A 47 -19.47 21.41 -19.65
C PRO A 47 -20.24 22.08 -18.51
N LEU A 48 -19.66 23.08 -17.83
CA LEU A 48 -20.36 23.79 -16.76
C LEU A 48 -21.47 24.70 -17.31
N VAL A 49 -21.18 25.50 -18.33
CA VAL A 49 -22.18 26.39 -18.93
C VAL A 49 -23.33 25.56 -19.54
N THR A 50 -23.02 24.55 -20.35
CA THR A 50 -24.04 23.70 -20.98
C THR A 50 -24.79 22.87 -19.95
N GLY A 51 -24.14 22.30 -18.96
CA GLY A 51 -24.77 21.51 -17.90
C GLY A 51 -25.68 22.35 -17.02
N CYS A 52 -25.28 23.58 -16.65
CA CYS A 52 -26.11 24.51 -15.89
C CYS A 52 -27.30 25.01 -16.72
N LEU A 53 -27.08 25.30 -18.00
CA LEU A 53 -28.13 25.69 -18.92
C LEU A 53 -29.18 24.57 -19.10
N LEU A 54 -28.73 23.36 -19.42
CA LEU A 54 -29.59 22.18 -19.56
C LEU A 54 -30.34 21.89 -18.26
N GLY A 55 -29.69 21.98 -17.11
CA GLY A 55 -30.33 21.78 -15.80
C GLY A 55 -31.49 22.77 -15.55
N GLN A 56 -31.41 23.97 -16.10
CA GLN A 56 -32.49 24.96 -16.02
C GLN A 56 -33.59 24.73 -17.06
N LEU A 57 -33.25 24.26 -18.28
CA LEU A 57 -34.19 24.09 -19.40
C LEU A 57 -34.92 22.75 -19.37
N LEU A 58 -34.25 21.65 -19.02
CA LEU A 58 -34.84 20.30 -19.03
C LEU A 58 -36.15 20.19 -18.27
N PRO A 59 -36.32 20.76 -17.07
CA PRO A 59 -37.58 20.71 -16.35
C PRO A 59 -38.77 21.35 -17.07
N ASN A 60 -38.50 22.31 -17.97
CA ASN A 60 -39.52 23.01 -18.72
C ASN A 60 -39.81 22.36 -20.08
N VAL A 61 -38.86 21.63 -20.63
CA VAL A 61 -39.00 20.89 -21.90
C VAL A 61 -39.67 19.53 -21.67
N THR A 62 -39.37 18.87 -20.53
CA THR A 62 -39.98 17.61 -20.12
C THR A 62 -41.24 17.85 -19.28
N GLN A 63 -42.14 18.77 -19.68
CA GLN A 63 -43.43 18.95 -19.01
C GLN A 63 -44.29 17.69 -19.21
N ILE A 64 -43.99 16.66 -18.45
CA ILE A 64 -44.88 15.54 -18.24
C ILE A 64 -46.02 16.08 -17.37
N PRO A 65 -47.28 16.07 -17.84
CA PRO A 65 -48.40 16.58 -17.05
C PRO A 65 -48.46 15.86 -15.72
N GLY A 66 -48.31 16.61 -14.62
CA GLY A 66 -48.29 16.06 -13.27
C GLY A 66 -46.92 15.89 -12.63
N LEU A 67 -45.81 15.91 -13.37
CA LEU A 67 -44.46 15.84 -12.78
C LEU A 67 -44.00 17.24 -12.37
N ARG A 68 -44.09 17.53 -11.07
CA ARG A 68 -43.60 18.80 -10.49
C ARG A 68 -42.11 18.74 -10.12
N MET A 69 -41.40 17.61 -10.39
CA MET A 69 -40.06 17.32 -9.89
C MET A 69 -39.07 16.99 -11.00
N HIS A 70 -37.83 17.36 -10.76
CA HIS A 70 -36.71 17.03 -11.63
C HIS A 70 -36.24 15.59 -11.40
N VAL A 71 -35.92 14.87 -12.46
CA VAL A 71 -35.31 13.52 -12.39
C VAL A 71 -33.91 13.62 -11.81
N LEU A 72 -33.13 14.58 -12.27
CA LEU A 72 -31.77 14.88 -11.80
C LEU A 72 -31.55 16.40 -11.85
N TRP A 73 -30.87 16.92 -10.80
CA TRP A 73 -30.44 18.30 -10.75
C TRP A 73 -28.96 18.38 -11.15
N LEU A 74 -28.61 19.11 -12.21
CA LEU A 74 -27.26 19.13 -12.77
C LEU A 74 -26.35 20.25 -12.27
N PRO A 75 -26.81 21.51 -12.08
CA PRO A 75 -25.93 22.66 -11.88
C PRO A 75 -24.98 22.53 -10.68
N GLY A 76 -25.51 22.32 -9.48
CA GLY A 76 -24.73 22.24 -8.25
C GLY A 76 -23.74 21.06 -8.24
N PRO A 77 -24.19 19.81 -8.55
CA PRO A 77 -23.31 18.65 -8.59
C PRO A 77 -22.18 18.75 -9.61
N LEU A 78 -22.42 19.30 -10.81
CA LEU A 78 -21.37 19.53 -11.80
C LEU A 78 -20.33 20.53 -11.28
N LEU A 79 -20.80 21.65 -10.71
CA LEU A 79 -19.90 22.64 -10.13
C LEU A 79 -19.06 22.04 -9.00
N LEU A 80 -19.66 21.31 -8.06
CA LEU A 80 -18.92 20.65 -6.96
C LEU A 80 -17.89 19.67 -7.52
N GLY A 81 -18.28 18.80 -8.45
CA GLY A 81 -17.36 17.84 -9.07
C GLY A 81 -16.14 18.51 -9.70
N TRP A 82 -16.34 19.60 -10.46
CA TRP A 82 -15.22 20.33 -11.05
C TRP A 82 -14.36 21.08 -10.03
N LEU A 83 -14.96 21.75 -9.02
CA LEU A 83 -14.21 22.43 -7.96
C LEU A 83 -13.29 21.47 -7.18
N LEU A 84 -13.70 20.21 -7.03
CA LEU A 84 -12.88 19.19 -6.41
C LEU A 84 -11.72 18.69 -7.29
N CYS A 85 -11.84 18.83 -8.62
CA CYS A 85 -10.84 18.36 -9.58
C CYS A 85 -9.80 19.42 -9.98
N VAL A 86 -10.15 20.71 -9.91
CA VAL A 86 -9.31 21.80 -10.39
C VAL A 86 -8.54 22.50 -9.25
N PRO A 87 -7.37 23.11 -9.54
CA PRO A 87 -6.66 23.93 -8.55
C PRO A 87 -7.45 25.19 -8.19
N HIS A 88 -7.23 25.73 -7.00
CA HIS A 88 -7.92 26.95 -6.50
C HIS A 88 -7.84 28.15 -7.46
N SER A 89 -6.76 28.27 -8.24
CA SER A 89 -6.61 29.33 -9.24
C SER A 89 -7.69 29.30 -10.33
N ALA A 90 -8.22 28.12 -10.65
CA ALA A 90 -9.27 27.92 -11.67
C ALA A 90 -10.70 28.04 -11.10
N TRP A 91 -10.87 28.14 -9.80
CA TRP A 91 -12.19 28.20 -9.16
C TRP A 91 -13.03 29.37 -9.65
N ARG A 92 -12.41 30.56 -9.82
CA ARG A 92 -13.09 31.74 -10.36
C ARG A 92 -13.72 31.47 -11.72
N THR A 93 -12.96 30.80 -12.60
CA THR A 93 -13.46 30.43 -13.94
C THR A 93 -14.64 29.47 -13.86
N CYS A 94 -14.56 28.43 -12.99
CA CYS A 94 -15.66 27.47 -12.80
C CYS A 94 -16.92 28.15 -12.25
N VAL A 95 -16.78 29.00 -11.22
CA VAL A 95 -17.90 29.71 -10.61
C VAL A 95 -18.55 30.68 -11.60
N LEU A 96 -17.76 31.48 -12.33
CA LEU A 96 -18.26 32.39 -13.35
C LEU A 96 -18.98 31.65 -14.48
N SER A 97 -18.46 30.47 -14.89
CA SER A 97 -19.09 29.63 -15.91
C SER A 97 -20.45 29.08 -15.45
N ALA A 98 -20.53 28.61 -14.21
CA ALA A 98 -21.78 28.15 -13.62
C ALA A 98 -22.79 29.30 -13.47
N CYS A 99 -22.38 30.48 -13.02
CA CYS A 99 -23.23 31.67 -12.96
C CYS A 99 -23.72 32.12 -14.35
N ALA A 100 -22.86 32.07 -15.37
CA ALA A 100 -23.24 32.40 -16.74
C ALA A 100 -24.29 31.42 -17.30
N GLY A 101 -24.09 30.10 -17.07
CA GLY A 101 -25.06 29.08 -17.49
C GLY A 101 -26.42 29.22 -16.81
N THR A 102 -26.42 29.50 -15.49
CA THR A 102 -27.65 29.72 -14.71
C THR A 102 -28.36 31.02 -15.09
N LEU A 103 -27.62 32.10 -15.34
CA LEU A 103 -28.15 33.37 -15.82
C LEU A 103 -28.80 33.22 -17.19
N LEU A 104 -28.13 32.57 -18.12
CA LEU A 104 -28.65 32.31 -19.46
C LEU A 104 -29.95 31.47 -19.40
N GLY A 105 -29.99 30.44 -18.56
CA GLY A 105 -31.19 29.64 -18.33
C GLY A 105 -32.35 30.45 -17.72
N ALA A 106 -32.04 31.34 -16.77
CA ALA A 106 -33.07 32.22 -16.17
C ALA A 106 -33.64 33.24 -17.16
N LEU A 107 -32.83 33.76 -18.08
CA LEU A 107 -33.27 34.70 -19.12
C LEU A 107 -34.20 34.06 -20.17
N LEU A 108 -34.02 32.77 -20.43
CA LEU A 108 -34.86 32.02 -21.38
C LEU A 108 -36.26 31.70 -20.83
N ILE A 109 -36.52 31.88 -19.53
CA ILE A 109 -37.79 31.59 -18.85
C ILE A 109 -38.17 32.79 -17.98
N PRO A 110 -38.79 33.81 -18.51
CA PRO A 110 -38.93 35.12 -17.86
C PRO A 110 -39.85 35.14 -16.64
N ASP A 111 -40.91 34.33 -16.58
CA ASP A 111 -41.98 34.43 -15.56
C ASP A 111 -41.51 34.22 -14.11
N THR A 112 -40.32 33.63 -13.88
CA THR A 112 -39.77 33.37 -12.55
C THR A 112 -38.27 33.67 -12.46
N ALA A 113 -37.77 34.51 -13.37
CA ALA A 113 -36.33 34.74 -13.56
C ALA A 113 -35.60 35.20 -12.28
N VAL A 114 -36.13 36.14 -11.54
CA VAL A 114 -35.49 36.70 -10.34
C VAL A 114 -35.40 35.67 -9.21
N ALA A 115 -36.49 34.96 -8.92
CA ALA A 115 -36.49 33.93 -7.86
C ALA A 115 -35.57 32.76 -8.21
N ARG A 116 -35.53 32.33 -9.46
CA ARG A 116 -34.60 31.28 -9.92
C ARG A 116 -33.15 31.73 -9.85
N LEU A 117 -32.87 32.96 -10.26
CA LEU A 117 -31.50 33.51 -10.18
C LEU A 117 -31.03 33.57 -8.73
N LEU A 118 -31.84 34.07 -7.81
CA LEU A 118 -31.51 34.13 -6.38
C LEU A 118 -31.31 32.72 -5.80
N ALA A 119 -32.17 31.77 -6.14
CA ALA A 119 -32.05 30.39 -5.71
C ALA A 119 -30.73 29.75 -6.21
N SER A 120 -30.39 29.96 -7.50
CA SER A 120 -29.18 29.42 -8.12
C SER A 120 -27.89 30.07 -7.56
N LEU A 121 -27.90 31.39 -7.33
CA LEU A 121 -26.74 32.06 -6.73
C LEU A 121 -26.46 31.59 -5.30
N GLY A 122 -27.52 31.37 -4.51
CA GLY A 122 -27.38 30.81 -3.18
C GLY A 122 -26.82 29.38 -3.20
N GLU A 123 -27.30 28.56 -4.14
CA GLU A 123 -26.76 27.21 -4.34
C GLU A 123 -25.27 27.24 -4.72
N VAL A 124 -24.87 28.11 -5.65
CA VAL A 124 -23.45 28.29 -6.03
C VAL A 124 -22.61 28.65 -4.80
N ALA A 125 -23.08 29.58 -3.96
CA ALA A 125 -22.36 29.95 -2.74
C ALA A 125 -22.23 28.79 -1.75
N LEU A 126 -23.30 28.01 -1.55
CA LEU A 126 -23.27 26.79 -0.70
C LEU A 126 -22.30 25.75 -1.23
N VAL A 127 -22.31 25.50 -2.55
CA VAL A 127 -21.40 24.55 -3.22
C VAL A 127 -19.95 24.95 -3.04
N VAL A 128 -19.61 26.24 -3.24
CA VAL A 128 -18.27 26.77 -3.03
C VAL A 128 -17.84 26.61 -1.56
N GLY A 129 -18.74 26.90 -0.61
CA GLY A 129 -18.50 26.71 0.81
C GLY A 129 -18.19 25.26 1.17
N VAL A 130 -19.00 24.30 0.69
CA VAL A 130 -18.78 22.87 0.91
C VAL A 130 -17.51 22.39 0.24
N ALA A 131 -17.21 22.82 -1.00
CA ALA A 131 -15.96 22.50 -1.67
C ALA A 131 -14.74 23.00 -0.87
N ALA A 132 -14.78 24.24 -0.38
CA ALA A 132 -13.72 24.80 0.46
C ALA A 132 -13.53 24.04 1.79
N LEU A 133 -14.64 23.62 2.40
CA LEU A 133 -14.62 22.84 3.63
C LEU A 133 -14.01 21.45 3.41
N LEU A 134 -14.42 20.75 2.35
CA LEU A 134 -13.86 19.45 1.99
C LEU A 134 -12.35 19.52 1.71
N LEU A 135 -11.89 20.57 1.03
CA LEU A 135 -10.48 20.79 0.74
C LEU A 135 -9.66 21.18 1.98
N ARG A 136 -10.22 21.98 2.90
CA ARG A 136 -9.55 22.38 4.15
C ARG A 136 -9.18 21.17 5.03
N TRP A 137 -9.98 20.12 4.99
CA TRP A 137 -9.75 18.92 5.80
C TRP A 137 -8.71 17.96 5.20
N ARG A 138 -8.34 18.13 3.94
CA ARG A 138 -7.44 17.22 3.23
C ARG A 138 -6.21 17.87 2.57
N GLY A 139 -6.12 19.18 2.42
CA GLY A 139 -5.08 19.86 1.66
C GLY A 139 -5.48 20.15 0.19
N GLU A 140 -4.52 20.39 -0.72
CA GLU A 140 -4.75 21.04 -2.01
C GLU A 140 -5.62 20.28 -3.03
N ARG A 141 -5.87 18.97 -2.86
CA ARG A 141 -6.70 18.18 -3.79
C ARG A 141 -7.60 17.21 -3.03
N ALA A 142 -8.89 17.47 -3.03
CA ALA A 142 -9.88 16.51 -2.56
C ALA A 142 -10.13 15.48 -3.67
N VAL A 143 -9.42 14.37 -3.61
CA VAL A 143 -9.72 13.18 -4.41
C VAL A 143 -10.50 12.25 -3.49
N LEU A 144 -11.66 11.76 -3.90
CA LEU A 144 -12.50 10.81 -3.15
C LEU A 144 -11.81 9.41 -3.13
N GLU A 145 -10.65 9.28 -2.46
CA GLU A 145 -9.84 8.06 -2.45
C GLU A 145 -9.88 7.33 -1.11
N GLY A 146 -10.14 8.04 0.00
CA GLY A 146 -10.17 7.44 1.32
C GLY A 146 -11.59 7.31 1.88
N TYR A 147 -11.82 6.36 2.81
CA TYR A 147 -13.13 6.21 3.44
C TYR A 147 -13.57 7.49 4.19
N ARG A 148 -12.61 8.24 4.79
CA ARG A 148 -12.89 9.48 5.52
C ARG A 148 -13.38 10.58 4.60
N GLU A 149 -12.76 10.73 3.43
CA GLU A 149 -13.15 11.71 2.42
C GLU A 149 -14.51 11.38 1.81
N ILE A 150 -14.78 10.11 1.55
CA ILE A 150 -16.10 9.67 1.07
C ILE A 150 -17.16 9.88 2.15
N MET A 151 -16.89 9.57 3.42
CA MET A 151 -17.81 9.86 4.52
C MET A 151 -18.10 11.36 4.65
N LEU A 152 -17.07 12.21 4.57
CA LEU A 152 -17.24 13.67 4.60
C LEU A 152 -18.04 14.16 3.38
N PHE A 153 -17.77 13.63 2.20
CA PHE A 153 -18.54 13.97 1.00
C PHE A 153 -20.01 13.51 1.13
N MET A 154 -20.26 12.31 1.63
CA MET A 154 -21.62 11.82 1.88
C MET A 154 -22.36 12.74 2.87
N LEU A 155 -21.72 13.13 3.98
CA LEU A 155 -22.32 13.97 4.99
C LEU A 155 -22.53 15.41 4.48
N LEU A 156 -21.50 16.04 3.94
CA LEU A 156 -21.53 17.44 3.54
C LEU A 156 -22.16 17.64 2.14
N GLY A 157 -21.77 16.80 1.17
CA GLY A 157 -22.22 16.92 -0.22
C GLY A 157 -23.61 16.33 -0.47
N CYS A 158 -23.91 15.15 0.12
CA CYS A 158 -25.16 14.45 -0.18
C CYS A 158 -26.26 14.65 0.88
N VAL A 159 -25.95 15.14 2.08
CA VAL A 159 -26.95 15.38 3.13
C VAL A 159 -27.05 16.87 3.47
N ALA A 160 -25.95 17.48 3.93
CA ALA A 160 -26.00 18.87 4.42
C ALA A 160 -26.27 19.88 3.28
N LEU A 161 -25.59 19.73 2.14
CA LEU A 161 -25.76 20.66 1.01
C LEU A 161 -27.17 20.64 0.42
N PRO A 162 -27.80 19.47 0.12
CA PRO A 162 -29.21 19.43 -0.31
C PRO A 162 -30.17 20.01 0.73
N ALA A 163 -29.97 19.73 2.02
CA ALA A 163 -30.80 20.26 3.09
C ALA A 163 -30.71 21.81 3.17
N CYS A 164 -29.48 22.35 3.12
CA CYS A 164 -29.26 23.80 3.11
C CYS A 164 -29.82 24.45 1.82
N SER A 165 -29.69 23.78 0.67
CA SER A 165 -30.24 24.26 -0.60
C SER A 165 -31.78 24.31 -0.56
N ALA A 166 -32.42 23.27 -0.01
CA ALA A 166 -33.86 23.24 0.19
C ALA A 166 -34.33 24.35 1.14
N ALA A 167 -33.65 24.56 2.26
CA ALA A 167 -33.96 25.66 3.19
C ALA A 167 -33.77 27.02 2.53
N TRP A 168 -32.73 27.22 1.71
CA TRP A 168 -32.51 28.44 0.95
C TRP A 168 -33.64 28.70 -0.07
N GLN A 169 -34.07 27.68 -0.80
CA GLN A 169 -35.17 27.78 -1.74
C GLN A 169 -36.51 28.18 -1.07
N LEU A 170 -36.76 27.68 0.16
CA LEU A 170 -37.89 28.11 0.96
C LEU A 170 -37.85 29.60 1.32
N LEU A 171 -36.68 30.08 1.72
CA LEU A 171 -36.47 31.50 2.05
C LEU A 171 -36.71 32.41 0.85
N VAL A 172 -36.19 32.01 -0.33
CA VAL A 172 -36.32 32.81 -1.57
C VAL A 172 -37.77 32.85 -2.08
N ARG A 173 -38.52 31.75 -1.98
CA ARG A 173 -39.93 31.67 -2.46
C ARG A 173 -40.94 32.27 -1.48
N GLY A 174 -40.55 32.47 -0.21
CA GLY A 174 -41.41 33.05 0.81
C GLY A 174 -42.55 32.12 1.27
N SER A 175 -43.24 32.57 2.34
CA SER A 175 -44.40 31.85 2.91
C SER A 175 -45.75 32.21 2.22
N GLY A 176 -45.70 32.70 0.99
CA GLY A 176 -46.90 33.11 0.23
C GLY A 176 -47.72 31.94 -0.34
N ALA A 177 -48.83 32.26 -1.03
CA ALA A 177 -49.80 31.30 -1.59
C ALA A 177 -49.24 30.27 -2.61
N GLY A 178 -47.91 30.22 -2.77
CA GLY A 178 -47.15 29.23 -3.58
C GLY A 178 -46.21 28.36 -2.76
N ALA A 179 -46.38 28.26 -1.42
CA ALA A 179 -45.57 27.37 -0.59
C ALA A 179 -45.71 25.91 -1.05
N LEU A 180 -44.59 25.27 -1.36
CA LEU A 180 -44.58 23.86 -1.74
C LEU A 180 -45.05 23.01 -0.55
N PRO A 181 -45.90 21.98 -0.79
CA PRO A 181 -46.19 20.98 0.23
C PRO A 181 -44.92 20.38 0.81
N HIS A 182 -44.93 20.02 2.08
CA HIS A 182 -43.75 19.40 2.73
C HIS A 182 -43.24 18.15 1.99
N ALA A 183 -44.13 17.39 1.35
CA ALA A 183 -43.77 16.23 0.52
C ALA A 183 -42.93 16.62 -0.71
N ASP A 184 -43.26 17.73 -1.38
CA ASP A 184 -42.50 18.23 -2.55
C ASP A 184 -41.09 18.71 -2.14
N LEU A 185 -40.96 19.26 -0.93
CA LEU A 185 -39.66 19.69 -0.40
C LEU A 185 -38.73 18.49 -0.09
N LEU A 186 -39.26 17.45 0.52
CA LEU A 186 -38.49 16.23 0.82
C LEU A 186 -38.03 15.56 -0.48
N ALA A 187 -38.91 15.47 -1.46
CA ALA A 187 -38.58 14.87 -2.74
C ALA A 187 -37.58 15.72 -3.54
N ALA A 188 -37.65 17.06 -3.47
CA ALA A 188 -36.64 17.95 -4.05
C ALA A 188 -35.25 17.76 -3.37
N ALA A 189 -35.23 17.64 -2.04
CA ALA A 189 -33.99 17.37 -1.30
C ALA A 189 -33.42 16.01 -1.66
N LEU A 190 -34.24 14.96 -1.78
CA LEU A 190 -33.81 13.63 -2.23
C LEU A 190 -33.27 13.65 -3.65
N CYS A 191 -33.95 14.35 -4.59
CA CYS A 191 -33.47 14.54 -5.95
C CYS A 191 -32.07 15.19 -5.97
N SER A 192 -31.89 16.25 -5.20
CA SER A 192 -30.58 16.91 -5.08
C SER A 192 -29.53 15.97 -4.49
N SER A 193 -29.85 15.24 -3.42
CA SER A 193 -28.94 14.26 -2.79
C SER A 193 -28.48 13.18 -3.76
N VAL A 194 -29.41 12.60 -4.54
CA VAL A 194 -29.12 11.62 -5.60
C VAL A 194 -28.21 12.23 -6.65
N SER A 195 -28.49 13.46 -7.07
CA SER A 195 -27.71 14.14 -8.10
C SER A 195 -26.27 14.37 -7.66
N TYR A 196 -26.05 14.83 -6.42
CA TYR A 196 -24.69 14.96 -5.86
C TYR A 196 -23.99 13.60 -5.76
N LEU A 197 -24.70 12.57 -5.29
CA LEU A 197 -24.15 11.21 -5.14
C LEU A 197 -23.72 10.60 -6.48
N LEU A 198 -24.47 10.83 -7.56
CA LEU A 198 -24.20 10.24 -8.87
C LEU A 198 -23.19 11.04 -9.68
N ILE A 199 -23.37 12.37 -9.73
CA ILE A 199 -22.63 13.22 -10.67
C ILE A 199 -21.24 13.55 -10.15
N VAL A 200 -21.09 13.88 -8.86
CA VAL A 200 -19.79 14.29 -8.31
C VAL A 200 -18.75 13.17 -8.44
N PRO A 201 -19.00 11.93 -7.99
CA PRO A 201 -18.06 10.83 -8.19
C PRO A 201 -17.81 10.49 -9.65
N ALA A 202 -18.83 10.63 -10.52
CA ALA A 202 -18.68 10.40 -11.96
C ALA A 202 -17.73 11.42 -12.59
N VAL A 203 -17.89 12.72 -12.28
CA VAL A 203 -16.98 13.79 -12.76
C VAL A 203 -15.56 13.59 -12.26
N VAL A 204 -15.38 13.33 -10.96
CA VAL A 204 -14.07 13.05 -10.38
C VAL A 204 -13.42 11.81 -11.01
N SER A 205 -14.21 10.76 -11.25
CA SER A 205 -13.75 9.53 -11.89
C SER A 205 -13.33 9.73 -13.34
N MET A 206 -14.11 10.49 -14.11
CA MET A 206 -13.80 10.80 -15.51
C MET A 206 -12.50 11.61 -15.60
N GLU A 207 -12.33 12.60 -14.74
CA GLU A 207 -11.14 13.42 -14.70
C GLU A 207 -9.87 12.60 -14.34
N ARG A 208 -9.99 11.67 -13.40
CA ARG A 208 -8.91 10.71 -13.07
C ARG A 208 -8.51 9.85 -14.27
N LEU A 209 -9.50 9.32 -15.00
CA LEU A 209 -9.26 8.52 -16.20
C LEU A 209 -8.53 9.30 -17.29
N VAL A 210 -8.80 10.60 -17.41
CA VAL A 210 -8.14 11.47 -18.38
C VAL A 210 -6.70 11.77 -17.96
N ARG A 211 -6.46 12.09 -16.67
CA ARG A 211 -5.13 12.52 -16.17
C ARG A 211 -4.16 11.38 -15.91
N SER A 212 -4.65 10.19 -15.55
CA SER A 212 -3.80 9.07 -15.15
C SER A 212 -4.03 7.84 -16.03
N PRO A 213 -3.43 7.79 -17.23
CA PRO A 213 -3.61 6.65 -18.15
C PRO A 213 -3.09 5.33 -17.59
N GLU A 214 -2.15 5.37 -16.63
CA GLU A 214 -1.62 4.18 -15.95
C GLU A 214 -2.67 3.42 -15.13
N ARG A 215 -3.70 4.11 -14.63
CA ARG A 215 -4.81 3.52 -13.86
C ARG A 215 -5.89 2.86 -14.75
N ARG A 216 -5.72 2.87 -16.07
CA ARG A 216 -6.65 2.22 -17.01
C ARG A 216 -6.50 0.70 -17.08
N HIS A 217 -5.83 0.05 -16.13
CA HIS A 217 -5.47 -1.38 -16.18
C HIS A 217 -6.67 -2.34 -16.37
N GLY A 218 -7.87 -1.98 -15.94
CA GLY A 218 -9.11 -2.76 -16.19
C GLY A 218 -9.92 -2.31 -17.42
N TRP A 219 -9.57 -1.17 -18.05
CA TRP A 219 -10.36 -0.54 -19.11
C TRP A 219 -10.02 -1.06 -20.51
N HIS A 220 -10.07 -2.39 -20.66
CA HIS A 220 -9.95 -3.01 -21.98
C HIS A 220 -11.26 -2.83 -22.74
N TRP A 221 -11.20 -2.61 -24.05
CA TRP A 221 -12.39 -2.42 -24.89
C TRP A 221 -13.40 -3.59 -24.73
N ARG A 222 -12.91 -4.83 -24.51
CA ARG A 222 -13.74 -6.01 -24.27
C ARG A 222 -14.55 -5.91 -22.98
N SER A 223 -13.92 -5.43 -21.90
CA SER A 223 -14.61 -5.23 -20.60
C SER A 223 -15.63 -4.11 -20.69
N ILE A 224 -15.32 -3.03 -21.43
CA ILE A 224 -16.27 -1.94 -21.68
C ILE A 224 -17.44 -2.44 -22.53
N ALA A 225 -17.18 -3.17 -23.61
CA ALA A 225 -18.22 -3.75 -24.44
C ALA A 225 -19.13 -4.67 -23.63
N LEU A 226 -18.55 -5.53 -22.76
CA LEU A 226 -19.32 -6.38 -21.87
C LEU A 226 -20.18 -5.56 -20.89
N ALA A 227 -19.64 -4.50 -20.29
CA ALA A 227 -20.40 -3.62 -19.39
C ALA A 227 -21.61 -2.99 -20.11
N VAL A 228 -21.40 -2.48 -21.33
CA VAL A 228 -22.48 -1.90 -22.16
C VAL A 228 -23.52 -2.95 -22.54
N THR A 229 -23.07 -4.16 -22.90
CA THR A 229 -23.99 -5.27 -23.24
C THR A 229 -24.82 -5.69 -22.02
N LEU A 230 -24.20 -5.82 -20.85
CA LEU A 230 -24.89 -6.17 -19.60
C LEU A 230 -25.87 -5.08 -19.17
N LEU A 231 -25.51 -3.80 -19.33
CA LEU A 231 -26.42 -2.68 -19.07
C LEU A 231 -27.60 -2.68 -20.04
N GLY A 232 -27.35 -2.96 -21.32
CA GLY A 232 -28.42 -3.13 -22.34
C GLY A 232 -29.34 -4.32 -22.02
N ALA A 233 -28.76 -5.46 -21.60
CA ALA A 233 -29.53 -6.63 -21.18
C ALA A 233 -30.39 -6.33 -19.94
N LEU A 234 -29.86 -5.58 -18.97
CA LEU A 234 -30.61 -5.10 -17.80
C LEU A 234 -31.80 -4.21 -18.23
N GLY A 235 -31.56 -3.29 -19.17
CA GLY A 235 -32.60 -2.43 -19.71
C GLY A 235 -33.71 -3.22 -20.42
N LEU A 236 -33.33 -4.23 -21.21
CA LEU A 236 -34.30 -5.13 -21.84
C LEU A 236 -35.06 -5.96 -20.80
N PHE A 237 -34.36 -6.47 -19.78
CA PHE A 237 -34.98 -7.23 -18.71
C PHE A 237 -35.99 -6.40 -17.92
N TRP A 238 -35.71 -5.14 -17.65
CA TRP A 238 -36.61 -4.22 -16.97
C TRP A 238 -37.79 -3.73 -17.84
N ARG A 239 -37.73 -3.86 -19.18
CA ARG A 239 -38.82 -3.55 -20.09
C ARG A 239 -39.87 -4.66 -20.21
N VAL A 240 -39.56 -5.85 -19.75
CA VAL A 240 -40.54 -6.94 -19.69
C VAL A 240 -41.59 -6.58 -18.66
N ASP A 241 -42.84 -6.70 -19.03
CA ASP A 241 -43.96 -6.47 -18.14
C ASP A 241 -44.06 -7.63 -17.11
N TRP A 242 -43.65 -7.34 -15.90
CA TRP A 242 -43.66 -8.30 -14.79
C TRP A 242 -44.90 -8.05 -13.94
N ASP A 243 -46.00 -8.71 -14.28
CA ASP A 243 -47.34 -8.53 -13.66
C ASP A 243 -47.41 -9.00 -12.17
N HIS A 244 -46.33 -8.94 -11.38
CA HIS A 244 -46.42 -9.42 -10.02
C HIS A 244 -45.60 -8.57 -9.02
N ALA A 245 -46.29 -7.97 -8.04
CA ALA A 245 -45.69 -7.24 -6.92
C ALA A 245 -44.63 -8.04 -6.17
N ALA A 246 -44.66 -9.38 -6.21
CA ALA A 246 -43.66 -10.26 -5.60
C ALA A 246 -42.30 -10.22 -6.31
N ILE A 247 -42.21 -9.86 -7.57
CA ILE A 247 -40.98 -9.84 -8.38
C ILE A 247 -40.26 -8.50 -8.29
N THR A 248 -40.97 -7.41 -7.98
CA THR A 248 -40.41 -6.05 -7.87
C THR A 248 -39.11 -5.97 -7.02
N PRO A 249 -38.99 -6.61 -5.82
CA PRO A 249 -37.75 -6.59 -5.07
C PRO A 249 -36.57 -7.26 -5.79
N LEU A 250 -36.82 -8.33 -6.57
CA LEU A 250 -35.79 -9.01 -7.36
C LEU A 250 -35.34 -8.14 -8.52
N LEU A 251 -36.25 -7.41 -9.17
CA LEU A 251 -35.93 -6.46 -10.22
C LEU A 251 -35.01 -5.33 -9.69
N ALA A 252 -35.27 -4.84 -8.46
CA ALA A 252 -34.45 -3.85 -7.82
C ALA A 252 -33.05 -4.37 -7.42
N LEU A 253 -32.90 -5.68 -7.17
CA LEU A 253 -31.61 -6.30 -6.86
C LEU A 253 -30.79 -6.64 -8.12
N ALA A 254 -31.42 -6.77 -9.28
CA ALA A 254 -30.78 -7.19 -10.54
C ALA A 254 -29.52 -6.39 -10.94
N PRO A 255 -29.43 -5.06 -10.76
CA PRO A 255 -28.22 -4.31 -11.12
C PRO A 255 -27.04 -4.50 -10.14
N ILE A 256 -27.26 -5.00 -8.92
CA ILE A 256 -26.21 -5.09 -7.90
C ILE A 256 -25.03 -5.96 -8.36
N PRO A 257 -25.22 -7.17 -8.92
CA PRO A 257 -24.09 -7.96 -9.44
C PRO A 257 -23.29 -7.23 -10.53
N LEU A 258 -23.97 -6.50 -11.43
CA LEU A 258 -23.31 -5.70 -12.46
C LEU A 258 -22.47 -4.59 -11.85
N LEU A 259 -22.99 -3.87 -10.85
CA LEU A 259 -22.31 -2.78 -10.18
C LEU A 259 -21.10 -3.28 -9.36
N VAL A 260 -21.25 -4.41 -8.67
CA VAL A 260 -20.14 -5.06 -7.94
C VAL A 260 -19.06 -5.54 -8.94
N TRP A 261 -19.46 -6.15 -10.04
CA TRP A 261 -18.51 -6.53 -11.10
C TRP A 261 -17.78 -5.31 -11.68
N ALA A 262 -18.49 -4.20 -11.93
CA ALA A 262 -17.89 -2.95 -12.39
C ALA A 262 -16.89 -2.39 -11.36
N LEU A 263 -17.20 -2.50 -10.06
CA LEU A 263 -16.30 -2.11 -8.98
C LEU A 263 -15.02 -2.95 -8.97
N ILE A 264 -15.12 -4.27 -9.17
CA ILE A 264 -13.97 -5.17 -9.17
C ILE A 264 -13.09 -4.93 -10.41
N MET A 265 -13.70 -4.74 -11.60
CA MET A 265 -12.97 -4.63 -12.87
C MET A 265 -12.41 -3.23 -13.12
N PHE A 266 -13.17 -2.19 -12.80
CA PHE A 266 -12.84 -0.81 -13.14
C PHE A 266 -12.59 0.09 -11.91
N GLY A 267 -12.67 -0.48 -10.69
CA GLY A 267 -12.56 0.26 -9.44
C GLY A 267 -13.73 1.20 -9.18
N VAL A 268 -13.53 2.15 -8.27
CA VAL A 268 -14.54 3.15 -7.89
C VAL A 268 -15.05 3.94 -9.09
N SER A 269 -14.19 4.23 -10.08
CA SER A 269 -14.56 4.97 -11.27
C SER A 269 -15.60 4.24 -12.12
N GLY A 270 -15.41 2.92 -12.34
CA GLY A 270 -16.38 2.11 -13.07
C GLY A 270 -17.69 1.95 -12.33
N ALA A 271 -17.62 1.76 -11.00
CA ALA A 271 -18.79 1.66 -10.15
C ALA A 271 -19.62 2.95 -10.17
N SER A 272 -18.99 4.13 -10.09
CA SER A 272 -19.67 5.43 -10.12
C SER A 272 -20.36 5.70 -11.46
N LEU A 273 -19.67 5.42 -12.58
CA LEU A 273 -20.25 5.56 -13.92
C LEU A 273 -21.36 4.52 -14.17
N GLY A 274 -21.17 3.29 -13.74
CA GLY A 274 -22.19 2.24 -13.81
C GLY A 274 -23.42 2.59 -13.00
N MET A 275 -23.24 3.11 -11.76
CA MET A 275 -24.35 3.54 -10.91
C MET A 275 -25.13 4.70 -11.54
N LEU A 276 -24.45 5.68 -12.13
CA LEU A 276 -25.09 6.77 -12.87
C LEU A 276 -25.94 6.22 -14.03
N ALA A 277 -25.38 5.29 -14.82
CA ALA A 277 -26.09 4.70 -15.95
C ALA A 277 -27.33 3.89 -15.51
N VAL A 278 -27.18 3.06 -14.46
CA VAL A 278 -28.29 2.26 -13.90
C VAL A 278 -29.38 3.16 -13.31
N ALA A 279 -28.99 4.22 -12.58
CA ALA A 279 -29.94 5.14 -11.98
C ALA A 279 -30.77 5.90 -13.06
N VAL A 280 -30.09 6.42 -14.09
CA VAL A 280 -30.76 7.09 -15.21
C VAL A 280 -31.70 6.12 -15.93
N LEU A 281 -31.28 4.90 -16.21
CA LEU A 281 -32.10 3.87 -16.85
C LEU A 281 -33.31 3.51 -15.99
N GLY A 282 -33.12 3.29 -14.69
CA GLY A 282 -34.21 2.94 -13.76
C GLY A 282 -35.22 4.06 -13.57
N MET A 283 -34.77 5.31 -13.50
CA MET A 283 -35.65 6.48 -13.43
C MET A 283 -36.44 6.68 -14.74
N GLN A 284 -35.80 6.50 -15.90
CA GLN A 284 -36.45 6.63 -17.20
C GLN A 284 -37.54 5.58 -17.38
N LEU A 285 -37.25 4.32 -17.13
CA LEU A 285 -38.22 3.22 -17.23
C LEU A 285 -39.34 3.35 -16.17
N GLY A 286 -39.03 3.83 -14.98
CA GLY A 286 -40.01 4.09 -13.92
C GLY A 286 -41.06 5.12 -14.33
N LEU A 287 -40.68 6.17 -15.08
CA LEU A 287 -41.61 7.15 -15.66
C LEU A 287 -42.51 6.53 -16.74
N GLU A 288 -42.04 5.50 -17.44
CA GLU A 288 -42.81 4.73 -18.41
C GLU A 288 -43.74 3.68 -17.74
N GLY A 289 -43.72 3.58 -16.39
CA GLY A 289 -44.45 2.55 -15.64
C GLY A 289 -43.79 1.18 -15.65
N LEU A 290 -42.52 1.09 -16.12
CA LEU A 290 -41.79 -0.15 -16.32
C LEU A 290 -40.70 -0.35 -15.26
N GLY A 291 -40.21 -1.59 -15.12
CA GLY A 291 -39.10 -1.94 -14.25
C GLY A 291 -39.43 -1.92 -12.75
N PRO A 292 -38.39 -1.90 -11.88
CA PRO A 292 -38.59 -2.07 -10.42
C PRO A 292 -39.29 -0.87 -9.75
N PHE A 293 -39.36 0.29 -10.41
CA PHE A 293 -39.90 1.52 -9.86
C PHE A 293 -41.16 1.97 -10.62
N GLY A 294 -41.64 1.16 -11.57
CA GLY A 294 -42.90 1.37 -12.24
C GLY A 294 -44.09 1.13 -11.29
N SER A 295 -45.19 1.85 -11.50
CA SER A 295 -46.46 1.67 -10.79
C SER A 295 -47.61 1.59 -11.78
N ASP A 296 -48.64 0.83 -11.44
CA ASP A 296 -49.86 0.78 -12.22
C ASP A 296 -51.05 1.34 -11.38
N PRO A 297 -51.68 2.44 -11.77
CA PRO A 297 -51.33 3.30 -12.91
C PRO A 297 -49.98 3.99 -12.76
N PRO A 298 -49.29 4.34 -13.87
CA PRO A 298 -48.00 5.00 -13.83
C PRO A 298 -48.03 6.20 -12.89
N SER A 299 -47.34 6.14 -11.79
CA SER A 299 -47.18 7.26 -10.87
C SER A 299 -45.90 8.02 -11.19
N HIS A 300 -45.98 9.35 -11.11
CA HIS A 300 -44.79 10.19 -11.23
C HIS A 300 -44.00 10.30 -9.90
N ASP A 301 -44.20 9.34 -8.99
CA ASP A 301 -43.47 9.28 -7.71
C ASP A 301 -42.11 8.59 -7.89
N LEU A 302 -41.05 9.40 -7.94
CA LEU A 302 -39.68 8.96 -8.09
C LEU A 302 -38.98 8.67 -6.73
N VAL A 303 -39.68 8.88 -5.60
CA VAL A 303 -39.08 8.69 -4.26
C VAL A 303 -38.55 7.28 -4.04
N PRO A 304 -39.21 6.18 -4.43
CA PRO A 304 -38.67 4.85 -4.30
C PRO A 304 -37.37 4.64 -5.07
N ALA A 305 -37.31 5.12 -6.33
CA ALA A 305 -36.11 5.05 -7.16
C ALA A 305 -34.94 5.88 -6.58
N GLN A 306 -35.25 7.07 -6.08
CA GLN A 306 -34.28 7.95 -5.44
C GLN A 306 -33.75 7.36 -4.14
N ALA A 307 -34.59 6.80 -3.27
CA ALA A 307 -34.20 6.16 -2.05
C ALA A 307 -33.34 4.92 -2.28
N TRP A 308 -33.71 4.09 -3.28
CA TRP A 308 -32.90 2.94 -3.69
C TRP A 308 -31.53 3.37 -4.21
N THR A 309 -31.50 4.41 -5.08
CA THR A 309 -30.27 4.95 -5.65
C THR A 309 -29.34 5.50 -4.57
N LEU A 310 -29.88 6.21 -3.57
CA LEU A 310 -29.09 6.69 -2.43
C LEU A 310 -28.51 5.54 -1.61
N GLY A 311 -29.32 4.56 -1.23
CA GLY A 311 -28.86 3.43 -0.43
C GLY A 311 -27.80 2.60 -1.16
N THR A 312 -28.08 2.22 -2.41
CA THR A 312 -27.16 1.42 -3.21
C THR A 312 -25.88 2.21 -3.57
N GLY A 313 -26.01 3.48 -3.92
CA GLY A 313 -24.89 4.34 -4.26
C GLY A 313 -23.96 4.58 -3.05
N PHE A 314 -24.52 4.84 -1.87
CA PHE A 314 -23.73 4.94 -0.63
C PHE A 314 -22.99 3.65 -0.33
N ALA A 315 -23.67 2.50 -0.37
CA ALA A 315 -23.05 1.21 -0.12
C ALA A 315 -21.91 0.93 -1.12
N LEU A 316 -22.14 1.23 -2.39
CA LEU A 316 -21.16 1.00 -3.45
C LEU A 316 -19.91 1.89 -3.31
N LEU A 317 -20.11 3.20 -3.05
CA LEU A 317 -18.98 4.12 -2.81
C LEU A 317 -18.20 3.75 -1.56
N PHE A 318 -18.88 3.36 -0.49
CA PHE A 318 -18.24 2.93 0.74
C PHE A 318 -17.43 1.65 0.56
N LEU A 319 -18.02 0.65 -0.13
CA LEU A 319 -17.32 -0.60 -0.46
C LEU A 319 -16.09 -0.34 -1.35
N GLY A 320 -16.23 0.56 -2.32
CA GLY A 320 -15.13 0.99 -3.19
C GLY A 320 -14.00 1.63 -2.40
N ALA A 321 -14.30 2.54 -1.47
CA ALA A 321 -13.33 3.17 -0.60
C ALA A 321 -12.57 2.16 0.27
N LEU A 322 -13.29 1.21 0.86
CA LEU A 322 -12.67 0.14 1.64
C LEU A 322 -11.75 -0.75 0.81
N SER A 323 -12.15 -1.04 -0.43
CA SER A 323 -11.35 -1.85 -1.36
C SER A 323 -10.05 -1.13 -1.75
N GLU A 324 -10.11 0.16 -2.11
CA GLU A 324 -8.94 0.97 -2.44
C GLU A 324 -8.00 1.12 -1.24
N GLN A 325 -8.55 1.32 -0.04
CA GLN A 325 -7.75 1.41 1.18
C GLN A 325 -7.03 0.10 1.51
N LYS A 326 -7.72 -1.05 1.37
CA LYS A 326 -7.09 -2.36 1.56
C LYS A 326 -5.92 -2.57 0.60
N LEU A 327 -6.11 -2.21 -0.68
CA LEU A 327 -5.05 -2.32 -1.68
C LEU A 327 -3.86 -1.42 -1.36
N SER A 328 -4.12 -0.16 -0.99
CA SER A 328 -3.09 0.79 -0.58
C SER A 328 -2.30 0.30 0.64
N ASN A 329 -3.00 -0.17 1.68
CA ASN A 329 -2.36 -0.71 2.88
C ASN A 329 -1.50 -1.94 2.55
N HIS A 330 -1.98 -2.82 1.66
CA HIS A 330 -1.24 -4.00 1.25
C HIS A 330 0.06 -3.63 0.52
N LEU A 331 0.00 -2.67 -0.41
CA LEU A 331 1.18 -2.16 -1.13
C LEU A 331 2.19 -1.48 -0.18
N GLN A 332 1.71 -0.67 0.77
CA GLN A 332 2.56 -0.05 1.78
C GLN A 332 3.25 -1.09 2.67
N LEU A 333 2.53 -2.12 3.08
CA LEU A 333 3.06 -3.22 3.88
C LEU A 333 4.15 -3.98 3.10
N GLN A 334 3.91 -4.30 1.83
CA GLN A 334 4.92 -4.93 0.97
C GLN A 334 6.18 -4.07 0.81
N GLN A 335 6.02 -2.76 0.64
CA GLN A 335 7.16 -1.84 0.56
C GLN A 335 7.94 -1.77 1.88
N ALA A 336 7.24 -1.75 3.01
CA ALA A 336 7.88 -1.77 4.33
C ALA A 336 8.68 -3.07 4.56
N TYR A 337 8.13 -4.22 4.17
CA TYR A 337 8.86 -5.49 4.24
C TYR A 337 10.10 -5.51 3.34
N ARG A 338 10.03 -4.98 2.11
CA ARG A 338 11.21 -4.87 1.23
C ARG A 338 12.30 -3.99 1.84
N ARG A 339 11.92 -2.81 2.36
CA ARG A 339 12.88 -1.91 3.04
C ARG A 339 13.51 -2.56 4.27
N LEU A 340 12.72 -3.28 5.06
CA LEU A 340 13.22 -4.01 6.21
C LEU A 340 14.26 -5.06 5.79
N GLY A 341 14.00 -5.83 4.73
CA GLY A 341 14.95 -6.78 4.16
C GLY A 341 16.25 -6.12 3.71
N GLU A 342 16.18 -4.98 3.00
CA GLU A 342 17.38 -4.24 2.57
C GLU A 342 18.23 -3.74 3.76
N VAL A 343 17.58 -3.18 4.78
CA VAL A 343 18.26 -2.70 5.99
C VAL A 343 18.91 -3.87 6.74
N THR A 344 18.18 -4.98 6.88
CA THR A 344 18.69 -6.19 7.54
C THR A 344 19.88 -6.76 6.77
N GLY A 345 19.81 -6.83 5.44
CA GLY A 345 20.92 -7.27 4.59
C GLY A 345 22.18 -6.43 4.79
N ARG A 346 22.06 -5.10 4.77
CA ARG A 346 23.18 -4.19 5.06
C ARG A 346 23.75 -4.40 6.48
N MET A 347 22.86 -4.57 7.45
CA MET A 347 23.26 -4.79 8.84
C MET A 347 24.05 -6.09 9.01
N LEU A 348 23.68 -7.15 8.28
CA LEU A 348 24.42 -8.41 8.28
C LEU A 348 25.83 -8.28 7.70
N VAL A 349 25.99 -7.50 6.62
CA VAL A 349 27.31 -7.23 6.03
C VAL A 349 28.20 -6.48 7.04
N VAL A 350 27.68 -5.39 7.61
CA VAL A 350 28.44 -4.61 8.63
C VAL A 350 28.77 -5.46 9.86
N GLN A 351 27.83 -6.30 10.30
CA GLN A 351 28.07 -7.20 11.42
C GLN A 351 29.17 -8.23 11.10
N GLU A 352 29.23 -8.75 9.88
CA GLU A 352 30.26 -9.71 9.48
C GLU A 352 31.64 -9.04 9.33
N GLU A 353 31.68 -7.81 8.79
CA GLU A 353 32.92 -7.01 8.76
C GLU A 353 33.43 -6.73 10.18
N GLU A 354 32.55 -6.37 11.11
CA GLU A 354 32.90 -6.12 12.50
C GLU A 354 33.38 -7.40 13.20
N ARG A 355 32.71 -8.54 12.99
CA ARG A 355 33.16 -9.84 13.50
C ARG A 355 34.55 -10.21 12.98
N THR A 356 34.80 -9.95 11.69
CA THR A 356 36.10 -10.19 11.07
C THR A 356 37.18 -9.30 11.69
N ARG A 357 36.87 -8.01 11.93
CA ARG A 357 37.76 -7.07 12.58
C ARG A 357 38.09 -7.50 14.01
N ILE A 358 37.04 -7.77 14.81
CA ILE A 358 37.20 -8.21 16.21
C ILE A 358 38.01 -9.53 16.31
N ALA A 359 37.87 -10.43 15.33
CA ALA A 359 38.62 -11.68 15.33
C ALA A 359 40.08 -11.52 14.94
N ARG A 360 40.42 -10.54 14.07
CA ARG A 360 41.80 -10.28 13.63
C ARG A 360 42.63 -9.55 14.70
N ASP A 361 42.07 -8.48 15.28
CA ASP A 361 42.82 -7.62 16.21
C ASP A 361 43.41 -8.41 17.42
N PRO A 362 42.66 -9.29 18.14
CA PRO A 362 43.21 -10.10 19.22
C PRO A 362 44.13 -11.21 18.74
N HIS A 363 43.96 -11.75 17.52
CA HIS A 363 44.76 -12.87 17.04
C HIS A 363 46.20 -12.44 16.76
N ASP A 364 46.43 -11.27 16.19
CA ASP A 364 47.78 -10.86 15.79
C ASP A 364 48.53 -10.18 16.96
N ASP A 365 47.92 -9.22 17.64
CA ASP A 365 48.61 -8.46 18.71
C ASP A 365 48.71 -9.22 20.01
N VAL A 366 47.63 -9.89 20.46
CA VAL A 366 47.61 -10.60 21.74
C VAL A 366 48.44 -11.89 21.67
N ASN A 367 48.32 -12.67 20.56
CA ASN A 367 49.11 -13.88 20.40
C ASN A 367 50.62 -13.60 20.32
N GLN A 368 51.05 -12.50 19.66
CA GLN A 368 52.45 -12.07 19.66
C GLN A 368 52.91 -11.69 21.06
N SER A 369 52.10 -10.96 21.81
CA SER A 369 52.41 -10.58 23.19
C SER A 369 52.51 -11.81 24.11
N LEU A 370 51.58 -12.76 24.00
CA LEU A 370 51.59 -14.01 24.77
C LEU A 370 52.79 -14.88 24.40
N ALA A 371 53.17 -14.95 23.11
CA ALA A 371 54.37 -15.66 22.68
C ALA A 371 55.65 -15.03 23.26
N ALA A 372 55.75 -13.69 23.25
CA ALA A 372 56.88 -12.99 23.86
C ALA A 372 56.99 -13.25 25.39
N ILE A 373 55.85 -13.25 26.09
CA ILE A 373 55.79 -13.56 27.52
C ILE A 373 56.20 -15.04 27.76
N SER A 374 55.74 -15.98 26.94
CA SER A 374 56.10 -17.41 27.03
C SER A 374 57.62 -17.64 26.88
N ILE A 375 58.25 -16.95 25.92
CA ILE A 375 59.68 -16.97 25.70
C ILE A 375 60.40 -16.44 26.93
N ARG A 376 59.98 -15.32 27.51
CA ARG A 376 60.57 -14.74 28.72
C ARG A 376 60.40 -15.63 29.91
N LEU A 377 59.25 -16.26 30.12
CA LEU A 377 59.05 -17.25 31.18
C LEU A 377 59.95 -18.51 31.01
N SER A 378 60.17 -18.95 29.77
CA SER A 378 61.07 -20.05 29.46
C SER A 378 62.51 -19.71 29.82
N ALA A 379 62.96 -18.49 29.52
CA ALA A 379 64.29 -18.01 29.92
C ALA A 379 64.42 -17.92 31.46
N LEU A 380 63.41 -17.41 32.14
CA LEU A 380 63.33 -17.26 33.57
C LEU A 380 63.42 -18.65 34.28
N ARG A 381 62.75 -19.67 33.72
CA ARG A 381 62.80 -21.06 34.26
C ARG A 381 64.17 -21.62 34.36
N HIS A 382 65.09 -21.21 33.48
CA HIS A 382 66.54 -21.65 33.56
C HIS A 382 67.36 -20.86 34.56
N GLN A 383 66.91 -19.68 34.98
CA GLN A 383 67.63 -18.77 35.86
C GLN A 383 67.23 -18.90 37.35
N VAL A 384 66.05 -19.44 37.65
CA VAL A 384 65.51 -19.51 39.02
C VAL A 384 65.83 -20.82 39.70
N GLY A 385 65.94 -20.79 41.01
CA GLY A 385 66.18 -21.96 41.89
C GLY A 385 65.00 -22.93 41.89
N GLN A 386 65.22 -24.14 42.39
CA GLN A 386 64.29 -25.27 42.29
C GLN A 386 62.89 -24.98 42.90
N GLN A 387 62.82 -24.16 43.95
CA GLN A 387 61.55 -23.74 44.59
C GLN A 387 60.68 -22.86 43.73
N ALA A 388 61.24 -21.98 42.90
CA ALA A 388 60.48 -21.06 42.01
C ALA A 388 60.15 -21.66 40.62
N ARG A 389 60.77 -22.78 40.25
CA ARG A 389 60.49 -23.46 38.96
C ARG A 389 59.06 -23.95 38.84
N GLY A 390 58.49 -24.47 39.95
CA GLY A 390 57.08 -24.90 39.96
C GLY A 390 56.15 -23.77 39.61
N THR A 391 56.29 -22.61 40.22
CA THR A 391 55.48 -21.43 39.95
C THR A 391 55.63 -20.94 38.50
N VAL A 392 56.86 -21.02 37.93
CA VAL A 392 57.02 -20.61 36.50
C VAL A 392 56.33 -21.58 35.54
N VAL A 393 56.31 -22.88 35.85
CA VAL A 393 55.58 -23.89 35.05
C VAL A 393 54.10 -23.65 35.14
N GLU A 394 53.52 -23.40 36.31
CA GLU A 394 52.12 -23.06 36.48
C GLU A 394 51.71 -21.79 35.68
N LEU A 395 52.56 -20.77 35.71
CA LEU A 395 52.32 -19.54 34.89
C LEU A 395 52.37 -19.82 33.39
N GLN A 396 53.29 -20.73 32.96
CA GLN A 396 53.32 -21.13 31.54
C GLN A 396 52.04 -21.89 31.11
N GLU A 397 51.53 -22.79 31.96
CA GLU A 397 50.31 -23.54 31.71
C GLU A 397 49.10 -22.60 31.66
N GLN A 398 49.01 -21.64 32.59
CA GLN A 398 47.94 -20.60 32.55
C GLN A 398 48.00 -19.76 31.28
N LEU A 399 49.21 -19.35 30.86
CA LEU A 399 49.41 -18.59 29.64
C LEU A 399 48.96 -19.35 28.38
N LEU A 400 49.29 -20.65 28.31
CA LEU A 400 48.85 -21.54 27.24
C LEU A 400 47.32 -21.69 27.21
N SER A 401 46.71 -21.83 28.40
CA SER A 401 45.24 -21.87 28.51
C SER A 401 44.60 -20.60 27.95
N VAL A 402 45.06 -19.42 28.40
CA VAL A 402 44.54 -18.11 27.90
C VAL A 402 44.77 -17.98 26.39
N SER A 403 45.93 -18.39 25.86
CA SER A 403 46.21 -18.37 24.43
C SER A 403 45.22 -19.26 23.64
N ASN A 404 44.90 -20.44 24.15
CA ASN A 404 43.94 -21.35 23.56
C ASN A 404 42.50 -20.81 23.63
N ASP A 405 42.13 -20.14 24.72
CA ASP A 405 40.83 -19.51 24.88
C ASP A 405 40.63 -18.37 23.86
N ILE A 406 41.65 -17.49 23.73
CA ILE A 406 41.61 -16.40 22.73
C ILE A 406 41.52 -16.96 21.32
N ARG A 407 42.30 -17.99 21.00
CA ARG A 407 42.23 -18.64 19.68
C ARG A 407 40.85 -19.26 19.45
N SER A 408 40.25 -19.87 20.47
CA SER A 408 38.91 -20.43 20.40
C SER A 408 37.85 -19.36 20.13
N ILE A 409 37.92 -18.21 20.83
CA ILE A 409 37.01 -17.07 20.64
C ILE A 409 37.17 -16.48 19.23
N SER A 410 38.39 -16.27 18.76
CA SER A 410 38.67 -15.77 17.41
C SER A 410 38.08 -16.69 16.32
N HIS A 411 38.20 -18.01 16.49
CA HIS A 411 37.62 -19.00 15.59
C HIS A 411 36.08 -19.04 15.64
N GLU A 412 35.46 -18.74 16.78
CA GLU A 412 34.00 -18.64 16.88
C GLU A 412 33.48 -17.35 16.20
N LEU A 413 34.24 -16.27 16.30
CA LEU A 413 33.88 -14.98 15.68
C LEU A 413 34.08 -14.99 14.15
N HIS A 414 35.22 -15.53 13.68
CA HIS A 414 35.51 -15.64 12.26
C HIS A 414 36.18 -16.97 11.96
N PRO A 415 35.55 -17.87 11.19
CA PRO A 415 36.12 -19.17 10.88
C PRO A 415 37.24 -19.03 9.83
N SER A 416 38.41 -18.56 10.28
CA SER A 416 39.63 -18.45 9.42
C SER A 416 40.00 -19.78 8.76
N ILE A 417 39.56 -20.88 9.34
CA ILE A 417 39.75 -22.24 8.82
C ILE A 417 39.08 -22.44 7.45
N LEU A 418 37.98 -21.74 7.16
CA LEU A 418 37.29 -21.79 5.87
C LEU A 418 38.25 -21.48 4.70
N ARG A 419 39.07 -20.46 4.84
CA ARG A 419 40.01 -20.02 3.79
C ARG A 419 41.12 -21.01 3.49
N PHE A 420 41.49 -21.85 4.46
CA PHE A 420 42.63 -22.80 4.33
C PHE A 420 42.16 -24.22 4.05
N THR A 421 41.01 -24.65 4.56
CA THR A 421 40.59 -26.05 4.51
C THR A 421 39.26 -26.25 3.77
N GLY A 422 38.59 -25.15 3.38
CA GLY A 422 37.30 -25.18 2.69
C GLY A 422 36.10 -25.47 3.62
N LEU A 423 34.89 -25.33 3.07
CA LEU A 423 33.63 -25.45 3.79
C LEU A 423 33.42 -26.79 4.49
N ALA A 424 33.69 -27.90 3.80
CA ALA A 424 33.47 -29.25 4.35
C ALA A 424 34.24 -29.48 5.62
N SER A 425 35.58 -29.26 5.59
CA SER A 425 36.45 -29.45 6.74
C SER A 425 36.13 -28.49 7.90
N ALA A 426 35.73 -27.25 7.59
CA ALA A 426 35.37 -26.26 8.61
C ALA A 426 34.06 -26.66 9.33
N LEU A 427 33.04 -27.14 8.59
CA LEU A 427 31.79 -27.64 9.16
C LEU A 427 32.01 -28.91 9.99
N ASP A 428 32.82 -29.85 9.50
CA ASP A 428 33.16 -31.06 10.26
C ASP A 428 33.85 -30.71 11.60
N ALA A 429 34.84 -29.84 11.58
CA ALA A 429 35.53 -29.37 12.80
C ALA A 429 34.53 -28.66 13.76
N PHE A 430 33.61 -27.85 13.23
CA PHE A 430 32.59 -27.20 14.02
C PHE A 430 31.65 -28.22 14.68
N CYS A 431 31.19 -29.23 13.93
CA CYS A 431 30.32 -30.29 14.43
C CYS A 431 31.02 -31.14 15.52
N ILE A 432 32.29 -31.54 15.32
CA ILE A 432 33.06 -32.29 16.29
C ILE A 432 33.19 -31.51 17.60
N LYS A 433 33.57 -30.22 17.52
CA LYS A 433 33.72 -29.34 18.70
C LYS A 433 32.41 -29.19 19.45
N ARG A 434 31.27 -29.12 18.72
CA ARG A 434 29.95 -28.95 19.33
C ARG A 434 29.47 -30.24 20.01
N ASN A 435 29.72 -31.40 19.41
CA ASN A 435 29.47 -32.71 20.02
C ASN A 435 30.25 -32.92 21.32
N ALA A 436 31.49 -32.43 21.42
CA ALA A 436 32.31 -32.53 22.60
C ALA A 436 31.75 -31.75 23.81
N ARG A 437 30.89 -30.76 23.60
CA ARG A 437 30.18 -30.02 24.66
C ARG A 437 29.03 -30.80 25.30
N GLY A 438 28.58 -31.93 24.71
CA GLY A 438 27.73 -32.96 25.32
C GLY A 438 26.25 -32.65 25.47
N ALA A 439 25.76 -31.44 25.12
CA ALA A 439 24.37 -31.04 25.31
C ALA A 439 23.40 -31.56 24.21
N LEU A 440 23.89 -31.76 22.98
CA LEU A 440 23.15 -32.17 21.82
C LEU A 440 23.93 -33.24 21.04
N ARG A 441 23.29 -34.35 20.68
CA ARG A 441 23.87 -35.35 19.76
C ARG A 441 23.75 -34.89 18.33
N LEU A 442 24.85 -34.38 17.76
CA LEU A 442 24.87 -33.84 16.39
C LEU A 442 25.45 -34.88 15.41
N ARG A 443 24.74 -35.17 14.34
CA ARG A 443 25.17 -36.00 13.22
C ARG A 443 25.42 -35.12 12.02
N CYS A 444 26.64 -35.13 11.50
CA CYS A 444 26.99 -34.30 10.34
C CYS A 444 27.35 -35.20 9.16
N ARG A 445 26.72 -34.96 8.03
CA ARG A 445 27.03 -35.59 6.76
C ARG A 445 27.33 -34.47 5.75
N ILE A 446 28.60 -34.28 5.49
CA ILE A 446 29.09 -33.21 4.65
C ILE A 446 29.81 -33.86 3.47
N GLU A 447 29.17 -33.79 2.29
CA GLU A 447 29.79 -34.24 1.05
C GLU A 447 30.87 -33.24 0.62
N GLN A 448 31.85 -33.68 -0.15
CA GLN A 448 32.79 -32.74 -0.79
C GLN A 448 31.99 -31.82 -1.73
N THR A 449 32.09 -30.54 -1.47
CA THR A 449 31.47 -29.51 -2.29
C THR A 449 32.50 -28.97 -3.30
N PRO A 450 32.09 -28.58 -4.52
CA PRO A 450 32.94 -27.81 -5.38
C PRO A 450 33.36 -26.52 -4.67
N ARG A 451 34.47 -25.92 -5.10
CA ARG A 451 34.98 -24.72 -4.47
C ARG A 451 33.96 -23.59 -4.64
N LEU A 452 33.44 -23.11 -3.51
CA LEU A 452 32.54 -21.96 -3.46
C LEU A 452 33.38 -20.70 -3.31
N ARG A 453 32.81 -19.53 -3.63
CA ARG A 453 33.45 -18.26 -3.30
C ARG A 453 33.48 -18.07 -1.79
N ASP A 454 34.46 -17.34 -1.30
CA ASP A 454 34.66 -17.10 0.15
C ASP A 454 33.40 -16.57 0.85
N ASP A 455 32.65 -15.66 0.18
CA ASP A 455 31.39 -15.10 0.66
C ASP A 455 30.26 -16.14 0.72
N GLN A 456 30.23 -17.08 -0.21
CA GLN A 456 29.26 -18.19 -0.24
C GLN A 456 29.56 -19.21 0.86
N GLU A 457 30.82 -19.64 1.00
CA GLU A 457 31.25 -20.56 2.06
C GLU A 457 30.92 -20.00 3.45
N LEU A 458 31.21 -18.72 3.67
CA LEU A 458 30.91 -18.02 4.91
C LEU A 458 29.40 -17.96 5.17
N SER A 459 28.60 -17.67 4.15
CA SER A 459 27.14 -17.62 4.27
C SER A 459 26.55 -18.98 4.64
N VAL A 460 26.98 -20.07 4.00
CA VAL A 460 26.57 -21.44 4.34
C VAL A 460 26.94 -21.79 5.76
N PHE A 461 28.22 -21.52 6.17
CA PHE A 461 28.69 -21.76 7.52
C PHE A 461 27.86 -21.02 8.57
N ARG A 462 27.54 -19.73 8.33
CA ARG A 462 26.72 -18.92 9.23
C ARG A 462 25.28 -19.42 9.34
N ILE A 463 24.69 -19.93 8.25
CA ILE A 463 23.35 -20.52 8.28
C ILE A 463 23.35 -21.77 9.17
N VAL A 464 24.33 -22.66 9.04
CA VAL A 464 24.48 -23.85 9.92
C VAL A 464 24.67 -23.45 11.38
N GLN A 465 25.52 -22.46 11.63
CA GLN A 465 25.79 -21.96 12.97
C GLN A 465 24.53 -21.42 13.63
N GLU A 466 23.74 -20.58 12.90
CA GLU A 466 22.52 -20.00 13.41
C GLU A 466 21.40 -21.03 13.58
N ALA A 467 21.27 -21.96 12.63
CA ALA A 467 20.31 -23.06 12.73
C ALA A 467 20.56 -23.91 13.99
N LEU A 468 21.81 -24.30 14.24
CA LEU A 468 22.19 -25.06 15.44
C LEU A 468 22.06 -24.25 16.74
N ASN A 469 22.30 -22.94 16.70
CA ASN A 469 22.03 -22.06 17.85
C ASN A 469 20.52 -21.99 18.17
N ASN A 470 19.67 -21.99 17.14
CA ASN A 470 18.22 -22.06 17.32
C ASN A 470 17.78 -23.39 17.92
N VAL A 471 18.42 -24.51 17.52
CA VAL A 471 18.17 -25.81 18.13
C VAL A 471 18.48 -25.78 19.61
N ASP A 472 19.69 -25.29 20.02
CA ASP A 472 20.08 -25.23 21.42
C ASP A 472 19.18 -24.32 22.27
N ARG A 473 18.82 -23.17 21.73
CA ARG A 473 18.04 -22.15 22.49
C ARG A 473 16.53 -22.43 22.54
N HIS A 474 16.00 -23.04 21.48
CA HIS A 474 14.57 -23.04 21.27
C HIS A 474 13.93 -24.41 21.08
N ALA A 475 14.66 -25.41 20.58
CA ALA A 475 14.07 -26.68 20.19
C ALA A 475 13.89 -27.66 21.35
N GLN A 476 14.71 -27.59 22.40
CA GLN A 476 14.83 -28.63 23.44
C GLN A 476 15.10 -30.03 22.85
N ALA A 477 15.89 -30.03 21.77
CA ALA A 477 16.20 -31.22 21.00
C ALA A 477 17.32 -32.07 21.70
N SER A 478 17.25 -33.37 21.49
CA SER A 478 18.30 -34.34 21.91
C SER A 478 19.21 -34.71 20.76
N VAL A 479 18.70 -34.64 19.51
CA VAL A 479 19.43 -34.99 18.30
C VAL A 479 19.21 -33.92 17.24
N ALA A 480 20.26 -33.60 16.50
CA ALA A 480 20.18 -32.82 15.28
C ALA A 480 21.04 -33.42 14.16
N ASP A 481 20.54 -33.39 12.94
CA ASP A 481 21.20 -33.86 11.73
C ASP A 481 21.54 -32.69 10.83
N VAL A 482 22.80 -32.53 10.44
CA VAL A 482 23.24 -31.55 9.43
C VAL A 482 23.64 -32.31 8.17
N LEU A 483 23.07 -31.93 7.06
CA LEU A 483 23.37 -32.48 5.73
C LEU A 483 23.79 -31.35 4.79
N VAL A 484 24.97 -31.47 4.21
CA VAL A 484 25.38 -30.65 3.07
C VAL A 484 25.68 -31.59 1.91
N SER A 485 24.97 -31.45 0.81
CA SER A 485 25.11 -32.34 -0.35
C SER A 485 24.93 -31.56 -1.66
N VAL A 486 25.52 -32.10 -2.73
CA VAL A 486 25.34 -31.58 -4.08
C VAL A 486 24.31 -32.42 -4.81
N ARG A 487 23.31 -31.78 -5.38
CA ARG A 487 22.23 -32.40 -6.15
C ARG A 487 22.12 -31.75 -7.54
N GLY A 488 22.76 -32.36 -8.53
CA GLY A 488 22.91 -31.76 -9.85
C GLY A 488 23.69 -30.46 -9.79
N ALA A 489 23.12 -29.37 -10.31
CA ALA A 489 23.73 -28.04 -10.30
C ALA A 489 23.40 -27.23 -9.02
N HIS A 490 22.91 -27.84 -7.94
CA HIS A 490 22.50 -27.13 -6.74
C HIS A 490 23.19 -27.69 -5.51
N LEU A 491 23.56 -26.81 -4.59
CA LEU A 491 23.91 -27.19 -3.22
C LEU A 491 22.65 -27.23 -2.37
N LEU A 492 22.50 -28.32 -1.62
CA LEU A 492 21.46 -28.54 -0.63
C LEU A 492 22.10 -28.55 0.75
N LEU A 493 21.71 -27.58 1.57
CA LEU A 493 21.99 -27.53 3.00
C LEU A 493 20.69 -27.87 3.75
N ARG A 494 20.77 -28.76 4.72
CA ARG A 494 19.64 -29.14 5.57
C ARG A 494 20.09 -29.32 7.02
N VAL A 495 19.28 -28.78 7.93
CA VAL A 495 19.41 -28.99 9.38
C VAL A 495 18.07 -29.49 9.90
N ASP A 496 18.06 -30.67 10.49
CA ASP A 496 16.90 -31.35 11.07
C ASP A 496 17.09 -31.51 12.57
N ASP A 497 16.06 -31.25 13.40
CA ASP A 497 16.06 -31.52 14.82
C ASP A 497 14.89 -32.43 15.24
N ASP A 498 15.00 -33.05 16.43
CA ASP A 498 13.96 -33.87 17.07
C ASP A 498 13.19 -33.10 18.15
N GLY A 499 13.30 -31.77 18.20
CA GLY A 499 12.73 -30.94 19.22
C GLY A 499 11.22 -30.71 19.08
N ARG A 500 10.70 -29.71 19.81
CA ARG A 500 9.26 -29.37 19.85
C ARG A 500 8.67 -28.87 18.55
N GLY A 501 9.51 -28.56 17.54
CA GLY A 501 9.08 -28.01 16.26
C GLY A 501 8.60 -26.54 16.35
N MET A 502 8.31 -25.96 15.19
CA MET A 502 7.71 -24.63 15.09
C MET A 502 6.20 -24.69 15.27
N PRO A 503 5.53 -23.64 15.83
CA PRO A 503 4.08 -23.58 15.91
C PRO A 503 3.44 -23.71 14.53
N VAL A 504 2.37 -24.51 14.43
CA VAL A 504 1.61 -24.73 13.17
C VAL A 504 1.06 -23.39 12.64
N PRO A 505 1.14 -23.11 11.32
CA PRO A 505 0.51 -21.93 10.72
C PRO A 505 -1.00 -21.94 11.00
N GLY A 506 -1.50 -20.89 11.70
CA GLY A 506 -2.94 -20.76 12.06
C GLY A 506 -3.21 -20.11 13.42
N ARG A 507 -2.27 -20.13 14.34
CA ARG A 507 -2.23 -19.19 15.48
C ARG A 507 -1.26 -18.09 15.10
N LEU A 508 -1.70 -16.83 15.17
CA LEU A 508 -0.99 -15.59 14.84
C LEU A 508 0.53 -15.80 14.65
N PRO A 509 1.08 -15.59 13.46
CA PRO A 509 2.50 -15.74 13.27
C PRO A 509 3.19 -14.74 14.19
N ALA A 510 3.89 -15.23 15.21
CA ALA A 510 4.92 -14.42 15.84
C ALA A 510 5.87 -14.00 14.71
N ALA A 511 6.15 -12.71 14.60
CA ALA A 511 7.10 -12.20 13.62
C ALA A 511 8.36 -13.08 13.65
N PRO A 512 8.92 -13.49 12.49
CA PRO A 512 10.10 -14.33 12.46
C PRO A 512 11.20 -13.65 13.27
N GLY A 513 11.82 -14.39 14.18
CA GLY A 513 12.93 -13.87 15.00
C GLY A 513 14.10 -13.43 14.12
N LEU A 514 14.94 -12.52 14.62
CA LEU A 514 16.10 -11.98 13.89
C LEU A 514 16.98 -13.06 13.27
N GLY A 515 17.15 -14.20 13.94
CA GLY A 515 17.93 -15.34 13.43
C GLY A 515 17.34 -15.94 12.15
N MET A 516 16.00 -16.06 12.08
CA MET A 516 15.32 -16.56 10.87
C MET A 516 15.46 -15.58 9.70
N ILE A 517 15.28 -14.28 9.97
CA ILE A 517 15.46 -13.23 8.96
C ILE A 517 16.92 -13.22 8.46
N SER A 518 17.89 -13.39 9.37
CA SER A 518 19.31 -13.47 9.02
C SER A 518 19.62 -14.66 8.11
N MET A 519 19.06 -15.84 8.40
CA MET A 519 19.25 -17.03 7.55
C MET A 519 18.58 -16.88 6.18
N GLU A 520 17.39 -16.28 6.12
CA GLU A 520 16.67 -16.02 4.87
C GLU A 520 17.44 -15.03 3.97
N GLU A 521 17.95 -13.94 4.55
CA GLU A 521 18.75 -12.97 3.81
C GLU A 521 20.08 -13.57 3.31
N ARG A 522 20.75 -14.40 4.11
CA ARG A 522 21.95 -15.13 3.66
C ARG A 522 21.65 -16.12 2.54
N ALA A 523 20.52 -16.84 2.62
CA ALA A 523 20.08 -17.71 1.54
C ALA A 523 19.80 -16.92 0.25
N ARG A 524 19.23 -15.73 0.38
CA ARG A 524 18.97 -14.82 -0.75
C ARG A 524 20.28 -14.26 -1.36
N LEU A 525 21.26 -13.91 -0.54
CA LEU A 525 22.58 -13.47 -1.02
C LEU A 525 23.31 -14.59 -1.80
N LEU A 526 23.05 -15.86 -1.48
CA LEU A 526 23.51 -17.03 -2.24
C LEU A 526 22.75 -17.22 -3.57
N GLY A 527 21.73 -16.40 -3.88
CA GLY A 527 20.83 -16.61 -5.01
C GLY A 527 19.88 -17.80 -4.81
N GLY A 528 19.70 -18.23 -3.56
CA GLY A 528 18.91 -19.39 -3.18
C GLY A 528 17.63 -19.08 -2.42
N THR A 529 17.00 -20.12 -1.91
CA THR A 529 15.78 -20.05 -1.10
C THR A 529 15.95 -20.81 0.20
N LEU A 530 15.37 -20.26 1.28
CA LEU A 530 15.27 -20.93 2.58
C LEU A 530 13.84 -21.45 2.75
N ALA A 531 13.71 -22.73 3.09
CA ALA A 531 12.45 -23.37 3.44
C ALA A 531 12.49 -23.87 4.89
N VAL A 532 11.43 -23.64 5.63
CA VAL A 532 11.25 -24.13 6.98
C VAL A 532 10.06 -25.07 7.04
N GLY A 533 10.25 -26.25 7.60
CA GLY A 533 9.23 -27.27 7.65
C GLY A 533 9.34 -28.19 8.85
N ARG A 534 8.56 -29.26 8.83
CA ARG A 534 8.64 -30.30 9.87
C ARG A 534 9.76 -31.26 9.55
N SER A 535 10.58 -31.54 10.55
CA SER A 535 11.64 -32.54 10.45
C SER A 535 11.07 -33.96 10.48
N PRO A 536 11.64 -34.91 9.74
CA PRO A 536 11.34 -36.33 9.89
C PRO A 536 11.68 -36.88 11.29
N LEU A 537 12.55 -36.19 12.03
CA LEU A 537 12.88 -36.52 13.41
C LEU A 537 11.81 -36.07 14.40
N GLY A 538 10.83 -35.23 13.95
CA GLY A 538 9.72 -34.75 14.77
C GLY A 538 9.73 -33.25 15.05
N GLY A 539 10.88 -32.60 15.00
CA GLY A 539 11.07 -31.18 15.25
C GLY A 539 11.00 -30.29 14.01
N THR A 540 11.97 -29.40 13.85
CA THR A 540 12.06 -28.41 12.77
C THR A 540 13.06 -28.87 11.71
N ARG A 541 12.74 -28.58 10.44
CA ARG A 541 13.65 -28.66 9.29
C ARG A 541 13.93 -27.27 8.76
N ILE A 542 15.20 -26.95 8.62
CA ILE A 542 15.69 -25.78 7.86
C ILE A 542 16.39 -26.34 6.62
N GLU A 543 15.95 -25.89 5.44
CA GLU A 543 16.50 -26.32 4.15
C GLU A 543 16.84 -25.10 3.31
N VAL A 544 18.06 -25.04 2.79
CA VAL A 544 18.53 -24.01 1.86
C VAL A 544 18.99 -24.68 0.57
N ARG A 545 18.57 -24.13 -0.57
CA ARG A 545 18.98 -24.54 -1.91
C ARG A 545 19.43 -23.35 -2.71
N PHE A 546 20.59 -23.46 -3.35
CA PHE A 546 21.07 -22.46 -4.29
C PHE A 546 21.85 -23.11 -5.44
N ALA A 547 21.89 -22.44 -6.60
CA ALA A 547 22.61 -22.92 -7.77
C ALA A 547 24.13 -22.77 -7.57
N LEU A 548 24.86 -23.79 -7.96
CA LEU A 548 26.32 -23.74 -8.07
C LEU A 548 26.68 -23.09 -9.39
N ASP A 549 27.68 -22.21 -9.36
CA ASP A 549 28.21 -21.58 -10.57
C ASP A 549 29.06 -22.61 -11.34
N PRO A 550 28.67 -22.98 -12.57
CA PRO A 550 29.41 -23.99 -13.33
C PRO A 550 30.84 -23.55 -13.72
N ASP A 551 31.12 -22.24 -13.69
CA ASP A 551 32.43 -21.67 -14.08
C ASP A 551 33.41 -21.50 -12.89
N ALA A 552 33.00 -21.82 -11.68
CA ALA A 552 33.84 -21.67 -10.47
C ALA A 552 35.05 -22.62 -10.45
N ASP A 553 35.01 -23.76 -11.15
CA ASP A 553 36.11 -24.75 -11.19
C ASP A 553 37.20 -24.43 -12.24
N VAL A 554 36.97 -23.50 -13.18
CA VAL A 554 37.91 -23.23 -14.29
C VAL A 554 38.97 -22.18 -13.91
N ALA A 555 38.78 -21.45 -12.81
CA ALA A 555 39.71 -20.35 -12.42
C ALA A 555 40.82 -20.74 -11.46
N ALA A 556 41.07 -22.02 -11.21
CA ALA A 556 42.04 -22.50 -10.24
C ALA A 556 43.02 -23.55 -10.81
N ASP A 557 43.70 -23.21 -11.91
CA ASP A 557 44.97 -23.83 -12.26
C ASP A 557 45.98 -22.71 -12.63
N PRO A 558 47.06 -22.52 -11.82
CA PRO A 558 48.11 -21.54 -12.10
C PRO A 558 49.14 -22.08 -13.12
#